data_a16fe3bf4301e08b1ef38eb0af350bd0
#
_entry.id   a16fe3bf4301e08b1ef38eb0af350bd0
#
_cell.length_a   1.000
_cell.length_b   1.000
_cell.length_c   1.000
_cell.angle_alpha   90.00
_cell.angle_beta   90.00
_cell.angle_gamma   90.00
#
_symmetry.space_group_name_H-M   'P 1'
#
loop_
_entity.id
_entity.type
_entity.pdbx_description
1 polymer ?
#
loop_
_entity_poly.entity_id
_entity_poly.type
_entity_poly.pdbx_seq_one_letter_code
_entity_poly.pdbx_strand_id
1 'polypeptide(L)'
;MSGLLNFVVDKFDTSTALFFSKLSSASYYSPKSFTHFLRKEDIIDHLHYQFVDNNGSQAYVLWDDENFIIAFRGTQATEWADIKSDINFWKRPAWEGGKVHTGFAKYVDEIWDDIKKLFFEHGVNPKNNKTKKVYLTGHSLGAAAATIATARLGTFATGCFTYGSPRAGNRAFTKTIKCPVWRFRNQRDLVTRVPTTFMGFNHVGKFCYIDGKHEIRLGAVNWTRVFKDGIASLFNKTVGDGFVDHSIDDYTKYIKQCNTIHKKD
;
A
#
# COMPACT_ATOMS: atom_id res chain seq x y z
N MET A 1 15.66 -19.49 18.02
CA MET A 1 15.13 -19.90 16.71
C MET A 1 14.78 -18.61 15.97
N SER A 2 15.54 -18.25 14.94
CA SER A 2 15.31 -17.04 14.14
C SER A 2 13.97 -17.18 13.44
N GLY A 3 12.97 -16.45 13.89
CA GLY A 3 11.68 -16.39 13.21
C GLY A 3 11.84 -15.64 11.91
N LEU A 4 12.15 -16.36 10.83
CA LEU A 4 12.08 -15.85 9.46
C LEU A 4 10.69 -15.26 9.25
N LEU A 5 10.63 -14.03 8.77
CA LEU A 5 9.37 -13.39 8.40
C LEU A 5 8.72 -14.21 7.28
N ASN A 6 7.57 -14.79 7.56
CA ASN A 6 6.83 -15.58 6.58
C ASN A 6 5.47 -14.94 6.31
N PHE A 7 5.29 -14.45 5.08
CA PHE A 7 4.08 -13.73 4.67
C PHE A 7 3.20 -14.60 3.77
N VAL A 8 1.91 -14.59 4.05
CA VAL A 8 0.89 -15.29 3.27
C VAL A 8 0.25 -14.31 2.29
N VAL A 9 0.31 -14.61 0.98
CA VAL A 9 -0.21 -13.72 -0.07
C VAL A 9 -1.35 -14.33 -0.91
N ASP A 10 -1.45 -15.64 -1.01
CA ASP A 10 -2.43 -16.31 -1.87
C ASP A 10 -3.85 -16.27 -1.27
N LYS A 11 -3.93 -16.26 0.04
CA LYS A 11 -5.16 -16.09 0.82
C LYS A 11 -5.03 -14.91 1.78
N PHE A 12 -6.15 -14.40 2.25
CA PHE A 12 -6.15 -13.36 3.27
C PHE A 12 -5.56 -13.89 4.57
N ASP A 13 -4.61 -13.15 5.11
CA ASP A 13 -3.98 -13.41 6.41
C ASP A 13 -3.88 -12.11 7.21
N THR A 14 -4.46 -12.09 8.40
CA THR A 14 -4.54 -10.90 9.25
C THR A 14 -3.16 -10.48 9.77
N SER A 15 -2.31 -11.44 10.11
CA SER A 15 -0.96 -11.16 10.64
C SER A 15 -0.10 -10.49 9.58
N THR A 16 -0.12 -11.01 8.35
CA THR A 16 0.57 -10.42 7.19
C THR A 16 0.02 -9.02 6.90
N ALA A 17 -1.31 -8.86 6.86
CA ALA A 17 -1.94 -7.56 6.62
C ALA A 17 -1.58 -6.55 7.72
N LEU A 18 -1.56 -6.97 8.99
CA LEU A 18 -1.17 -6.12 10.12
C LEU A 18 0.31 -5.71 10.03
N PHE A 19 1.20 -6.63 9.71
CA PHE A 19 2.63 -6.32 9.53
C PHE A 19 2.83 -5.21 8.49
N PHE A 20 2.26 -5.38 7.30
CA PHE A 20 2.41 -4.40 6.22
C PHE A 20 1.68 -3.07 6.51
N SER A 21 0.59 -3.06 7.28
CA SER A 21 -0.05 -1.80 7.72
C SER A 21 0.85 -1.02 8.69
N LYS A 22 1.45 -1.71 9.66
CA LYS A 22 2.42 -1.10 10.58
C LYS A 22 3.65 -0.56 9.84
N LEU A 23 4.16 -1.31 8.86
CA LEU A 23 5.29 -0.87 8.06
C LEU A 23 4.93 0.34 7.17
N SER A 24 3.70 0.38 6.63
CA SER A 24 3.18 1.54 5.91
C SER A 24 3.03 2.77 6.81
N SER A 25 2.63 2.59 8.08
CA SER A 25 2.62 3.68 9.07
C SER A 25 4.05 4.14 9.39
N ALA A 26 4.96 3.20 9.64
CA ALA A 26 6.35 3.50 9.95
C ALA A 26 7.10 4.19 8.80
N SER A 27 6.65 4.04 7.55
CA SER A 27 7.27 4.72 6.40
C SER A 27 7.21 6.26 6.50
N TYR A 28 6.35 6.82 7.34
CA TYR A 28 6.29 8.26 7.64
C TYR A 28 7.32 8.72 8.67
N TYR A 29 8.00 7.83 9.33
CA TYR A 29 8.99 8.16 10.36
C TYR A 29 10.31 8.63 9.75
N SER A 30 11.07 9.40 10.54
CA SER A 30 12.48 9.65 10.26
C SER A 30 13.29 8.35 10.41
N PRO A 31 14.48 8.23 9.80
CA PRO A 31 15.31 7.02 9.96
C PRO A 31 15.57 6.62 11.43
N LYS A 32 15.78 7.62 12.31
CA LYS A 32 15.95 7.38 13.76
C LYS A 32 14.70 6.76 14.39
N SER A 33 13.52 7.31 14.08
CA SER A 33 12.26 6.80 14.61
C SER A 33 11.89 5.45 13.97
N PHE A 34 12.26 5.21 12.72
CA PHE A 34 12.08 3.94 12.04
C PHE A 34 12.92 2.82 12.69
N THR A 35 14.18 3.11 13.05
CA THR A 35 15.01 2.18 13.84
C THR A 35 14.35 1.83 15.17
N HIS A 36 13.79 2.84 15.87
CA HIS A 36 13.07 2.60 17.12
C HIS A 36 11.81 1.72 16.91
N PHE A 37 11.08 1.94 15.83
CA PHE A 37 9.94 1.08 15.44
C PHE A 37 10.37 -0.37 15.22
N LEU A 38 11.44 -0.63 14.46
CA LEU A 38 11.94 -1.98 14.21
C LEU A 38 12.35 -2.70 15.52
N ARG A 39 12.96 -1.98 16.47
CA ARG A 39 13.29 -2.51 17.81
C ARG A 39 12.03 -2.85 18.61
N LYS A 40 11.03 -1.97 18.60
CA LYS A 40 9.76 -2.17 19.32
C LYS A 40 8.97 -3.37 18.79
N GLU A 41 9.04 -3.63 17.49
CA GLU A 41 8.40 -4.79 16.87
C GLU A 41 9.27 -6.06 16.94
N ASP A 42 10.44 -5.99 17.58
CA ASP A 42 11.39 -7.11 17.75
C ASP A 42 11.86 -7.75 16.43
N ILE A 43 12.05 -6.92 15.42
CA ILE A 43 12.47 -7.36 14.08
C ILE A 43 13.78 -6.73 13.59
N ILE A 44 14.41 -5.85 14.41
CA ILE A 44 15.63 -5.12 14.02
C ILE A 44 16.83 -6.04 13.76
N ASP A 45 16.95 -7.11 14.54
CA ASP A 45 18.10 -8.02 14.46
C ASP A 45 18.02 -8.95 13.24
N HIS A 46 16.87 -8.97 12.56
CA HIS A 46 16.58 -9.84 11.42
C HIS A 46 16.44 -9.10 10.11
N LEU A 47 16.24 -7.77 10.14
CA LEU A 47 16.03 -6.94 8.97
C LEU A 47 17.10 -5.85 8.84
N HIS A 48 17.81 -5.89 7.72
CA HIS A 48 18.55 -4.71 7.24
C HIS A 48 17.60 -3.73 6.58
N TYR A 49 17.93 -2.46 6.57
CA TYR A 49 17.14 -1.50 5.81
C TYR A 49 17.98 -0.33 5.29
N GLN A 50 17.49 0.28 4.24
CA GLN A 50 17.97 1.55 3.73
C GLN A 50 16.81 2.51 3.48
N PHE A 51 16.98 3.77 3.87
CA PHE A 51 16.09 4.85 3.50
C PHE A 51 16.52 5.44 2.17
N VAL A 52 15.61 5.49 1.23
CA VAL A 52 15.78 6.11 -0.10
C VAL A 52 14.99 7.40 -0.11
N ASP A 53 15.63 8.51 -0.47
CA ASP A 53 15.02 9.83 -0.58
C ASP A 53 15.62 10.58 -1.78
N ASN A 54 14.76 10.93 -2.71
CA ASN A 54 15.14 11.76 -3.85
C ASN A 54 13.98 12.71 -4.19
N ASN A 55 14.23 14.01 -4.11
CA ASN A 55 13.26 15.07 -4.41
C ASN A 55 11.93 14.95 -3.63
N GLY A 56 11.96 14.42 -2.39
CA GLY A 56 10.79 14.19 -1.57
C GLY A 56 10.03 12.91 -1.86
N SER A 57 10.42 12.13 -2.87
CA SER A 57 9.96 10.77 -3.10
C SER A 57 10.76 9.83 -2.19
N GLN A 58 10.07 9.11 -1.30
CA GLN A 58 10.70 8.41 -0.18
C GLN A 58 10.20 6.98 -0.05
N ALA A 59 11.12 6.06 0.27
CA ALA A 59 10.80 4.69 0.61
C ALA A 59 11.81 4.11 1.62
N TYR A 60 11.38 3.17 2.43
CA TYR A 60 12.23 2.25 3.13
C TYR A 60 12.32 0.95 2.35
N VAL A 61 13.55 0.52 2.07
CA VAL A 61 13.84 -0.78 1.48
C VAL A 61 14.44 -1.64 2.57
N LEU A 62 13.82 -2.81 2.84
CA LEU A 62 14.22 -3.72 3.90
C LEU A 62 14.54 -5.09 3.29
N TRP A 63 15.48 -5.82 3.90
CA TRP A 63 15.80 -7.17 3.47
C TRP A 63 16.33 -8.05 4.61
N ASP A 64 16.05 -9.32 4.50
CA ASP A 64 16.64 -10.41 5.27
C ASP A 64 17.17 -11.48 4.30
N ASP A 65 17.43 -12.70 4.77
CA ASP A 65 17.92 -13.78 3.92
C ASP A 65 16.88 -14.26 2.87
N GLU A 66 15.57 -14.12 3.14
CA GLU A 66 14.49 -14.66 2.32
C GLU A 66 13.60 -13.58 1.68
N ASN A 67 13.58 -12.38 2.25
CA ASN A 67 12.63 -11.33 1.89
C ASN A 67 13.34 -10.06 1.43
N PHE A 68 12.68 -9.35 0.52
CA PHE A 68 13.00 -7.99 0.10
C PHE A 68 11.70 -7.18 0.10
N ILE A 69 11.65 -6.11 0.90
CA ILE A 69 10.41 -5.38 1.15
C ILE A 69 10.62 -3.91 0.80
N ILE A 70 9.66 -3.31 0.10
CA ILE A 70 9.68 -1.89 -0.25
C ILE A 70 8.44 -1.23 0.36
N ALA A 71 8.66 -0.31 1.30
CA ALA A 71 7.60 0.46 1.95
C ALA A 71 7.66 1.92 1.47
N PHE A 72 6.74 2.30 0.59
CA PHE A 72 6.65 3.65 0.05
C PHE A 72 5.97 4.58 1.04
N ARG A 73 6.60 5.73 1.31
CA ARG A 73 5.98 6.80 2.10
C ARG A 73 4.89 7.48 1.29
N GLY A 74 3.77 7.78 1.95
CA GLY A 74 2.73 8.63 1.40
C GLY A 74 2.94 10.10 1.75
N THR A 75 2.03 10.94 1.28
CA THR A 75 1.95 12.36 1.67
C THR A 75 1.13 12.48 2.97
N GLN A 76 1.48 13.41 3.84
CA GLN A 76 0.72 13.62 5.08
C GLN A 76 -0.69 14.12 4.78
N ALA A 77 -1.66 13.78 5.65
CA ALA A 77 -3.08 14.08 5.43
C ALA A 77 -3.36 15.60 5.27
N THR A 78 -2.56 16.46 5.91
CA THR A 78 -2.64 17.92 5.78
C THR A 78 -2.29 18.41 4.37
N GLU A 79 -1.37 17.76 3.71
CA GLU A 79 -0.91 18.09 2.35
C GLU A 79 -1.86 17.53 1.26
N TRP A 80 -2.69 16.54 1.62
CA TRP A 80 -3.67 15.97 0.68
C TRP A 80 -4.77 16.96 0.27
N ALA A 81 -5.14 17.89 1.14
CA ALA A 81 -6.11 18.94 0.82
C ALA A 81 -5.58 19.84 -0.31
N ASP A 82 -4.29 20.16 -0.28
CA ASP A 82 -3.60 20.98 -1.29
C ASP A 82 -3.36 20.17 -2.56
N ILE A 83 -2.90 18.92 -2.43
CA ILE A 83 -2.69 18.01 -3.55
C ILE A 83 -4.00 17.75 -4.31
N LYS A 84 -5.15 17.68 -3.64
CA LYS A 84 -6.45 17.46 -4.27
C LYS A 84 -6.85 18.59 -5.21
N SER A 85 -6.52 19.85 -4.89
CA SER A 85 -6.76 20.99 -5.79
C SER A 85 -5.83 20.96 -7.01
N ASP A 86 -4.62 20.43 -6.85
CA ASP A 86 -3.56 20.41 -7.86
C ASP A 86 -3.37 19.05 -8.54
N ILE A 87 -4.14 18.01 -8.14
CA ILE A 87 -4.08 16.70 -8.82
C ILE A 87 -4.51 16.87 -10.27
N ASN A 88 -3.50 17.06 -11.10
CA ASN A 88 -3.61 16.97 -12.53
C ASN A 88 -3.84 15.49 -12.89
N PHE A 89 -5.09 15.10 -13.21
CA PHE A 89 -5.47 13.71 -13.52
C PHE A 89 -4.93 13.22 -14.87
N TRP A 90 -3.79 13.76 -15.31
CA TRP A 90 -3.15 13.35 -16.53
C TRP A 90 -2.59 11.93 -16.40
N LYS A 91 -2.78 11.17 -17.45
CA LYS A 91 -2.20 9.83 -17.61
C LYS A 91 -1.06 9.88 -18.60
N ARG A 92 0.01 9.14 -18.30
CA ARG A 92 1.09 8.85 -19.23
C ARG A 92 1.16 7.36 -19.53
N PRO A 93 1.75 6.93 -20.65
CA PRO A 93 2.07 5.52 -20.87
C PRO A 93 2.88 4.96 -19.72
N ALA A 94 2.54 3.75 -19.29
CA ALA A 94 3.36 2.97 -18.37
C ALA A 94 4.31 2.07 -19.17
N TRP A 95 5.52 1.85 -18.67
CA TRP A 95 6.51 1.00 -19.33
C TRP A 95 6.00 -0.45 -19.46
N GLU A 96 5.24 -0.89 -18.48
CA GLU A 96 4.70 -2.24 -18.37
C GLU A 96 3.44 -2.45 -19.23
N GLY A 97 2.89 -1.37 -19.76
CA GLY A 97 1.66 -1.33 -20.53
C GLY A 97 0.51 -0.56 -19.88
N GLY A 98 -0.42 -0.09 -20.67
CA GLY A 98 -1.51 0.78 -20.24
C GLY A 98 -1.06 2.21 -19.95
N LYS A 99 -1.83 2.90 -19.08
CA LYS A 99 -1.57 4.28 -18.67
C LYS A 99 -1.69 4.44 -17.16
N VAL A 100 -0.79 5.19 -16.56
CA VAL A 100 -0.74 5.49 -15.12
C VAL A 100 -0.89 6.99 -14.88
N HIS A 101 -1.26 7.36 -13.66
CA HIS A 101 -1.29 8.74 -13.20
C HIS A 101 0.12 9.33 -13.24
N THR A 102 0.27 10.48 -13.90
CA THR A 102 1.59 11.09 -14.16
C THR A 102 2.34 11.41 -12.87
N GLY A 103 1.68 12.01 -11.88
CA GLY A 103 2.31 12.36 -10.61
C GLY A 103 2.76 11.14 -9.80
N PHE A 104 1.93 10.09 -9.72
CA PHE A 104 2.31 8.86 -9.01
C PHE A 104 3.48 8.14 -9.70
N ALA A 105 3.48 8.15 -11.03
CA ALA A 105 4.57 7.55 -11.78
C ALA A 105 5.87 8.36 -11.63
N LYS A 106 5.80 9.70 -11.63
CA LYS A 106 6.95 10.58 -11.36
C LYS A 106 7.56 10.29 -10.00
N TYR A 107 6.72 10.16 -8.95
CA TYR A 107 7.17 9.81 -7.61
C TYR A 107 8.01 8.51 -7.62
N VAL A 108 7.55 7.48 -8.32
CA VAL A 108 8.30 6.22 -8.43
C VAL A 108 9.58 6.41 -9.27
N ASP A 109 9.52 7.17 -10.38
CA ASP A 109 10.69 7.40 -11.24
C ASP A 109 11.85 7.99 -10.48
N GLU A 110 11.60 8.96 -9.59
CA GLU A 110 12.61 9.69 -8.84
C GLU A 110 13.48 8.78 -7.94
N ILE A 111 12.92 7.68 -7.44
CA ILE A 111 13.62 6.74 -6.55
C ILE A 111 13.84 5.36 -7.17
N TRP A 112 13.43 5.16 -8.43
CA TRP A 112 13.41 3.82 -9.03
C TRP A 112 14.80 3.26 -9.27
N ASP A 113 15.76 4.06 -9.64
CA ASP A 113 17.12 3.62 -9.90
C ASP A 113 17.83 3.18 -8.62
N ASP A 114 17.61 3.89 -7.52
CA ASP A 114 18.13 3.50 -6.20
C ASP A 114 17.47 2.20 -5.71
N ILE A 115 16.16 2.04 -5.90
CA ILE A 115 15.46 0.79 -5.57
C ILE A 115 15.99 -0.37 -6.41
N LYS A 116 16.19 -0.17 -7.72
CA LYS A 116 16.78 -1.22 -8.59
C LYS A 116 18.18 -1.61 -8.14
N LYS A 117 19.02 -0.64 -7.81
CA LYS A 117 20.36 -0.90 -7.30
C LYS A 117 20.30 -1.79 -6.05
N LEU A 118 19.49 -1.40 -5.06
CA LEU A 118 19.31 -2.19 -3.84
C LEU A 118 18.73 -3.58 -4.12
N PHE A 119 17.81 -3.69 -5.08
CA PHE A 119 17.25 -4.98 -5.46
C PHE A 119 18.31 -5.90 -6.06
N PHE A 120 19.17 -5.43 -6.94
CA PHE A 120 20.25 -6.24 -7.50
C PHE A 120 21.33 -6.57 -6.46
N GLU A 121 21.59 -5.68 -5.50
CA GLU A 121 22.57 -5.92 -4.44
C GLU A 121 22.06 -6.86 -3.34
N HIS A 122 20.78 -6.76 -2.97
CA HIS A 122 20.23 -7.42 -1.79
C HIS A 122 18.98 -8.26 -2.05
N GLY A 123 18.28 -8.05 -3.15
CA GLY A 123 17.06 -8.80 -3.52
C GLY A 123 17.33 -10.16 -4.17
N VAL A 124 18.57 -10.41 -4.58
CA VAL A 124 19.01 -11.71 -5.09
C VAL A 124 19.83 -12.41 -4.01
N ASN A 125 19.49 -13.67 -3.72
CA ASN A 125 20.23 -14.45 -2.74
C ASN A 125 21.61 -14.86 -3.33
N PRO A 126 22.74 -14.40 -2.76
CA PRO A 126 24.06 -14.64 -3.33
C PRO A 126 24.50 -16.10 -3.25
N LYS A 127 23.89 -16.91 -2.36
CA LYS A 127 24.27 -18.33 -2.18
C LYS A 127 23.73 -19.25 -3.29
N ASN A 128 22.57 -18.93 -3.86
CA ASN A 128 21.89 -19.77 -4.82
C ASN A 128 21.39 -19.04 -6.07
N ASN A 129 21.72 -17.77 -6.19
CA ASN A 129 21.30 -16.84 -7.26
C ASN A 129 19.77 -16.82 -7.49
N LYS A 130 18.98 -17.06 -6.42
CA LYS A 130 17.52 -16.98 -6.47
C LYS A 130 17.07 -15.62 -5.97
N THR A 131 16.03 -15.08 -6.59
CA THR A 131 15.36 -13.87 -6.11
C THR A 131 14.67 -14.15 -4.78
N LYS A 132 14.88 -13.27 -3.81
CA LYS A 132 14.12 -13.25 -2.56
C LYS A 132 12.64 -13.02 -2.83
N LYS A 133 11.78 -13.33 -1.88
CA LYS A 133 10.37 -12.96 -1.93
C LYS A 133 10.25 -11.44 -1.85
N VAL A 134 9.66 -10.81 -2.85
CA VAL A 134 9.58 -9.35 -2.97
C VAL A 134 8.20 -8.87 -2.62
N TYR A 135 8.10 -8.04 -1.58
CA TYR A 135 6.85 -7.47 -1.11
C TYR A 135 6.86 -5.94 -1.19
N LEU A 136 5.71 -5.37 -1.54
CA LEU A 136 5.55 -3.94 -1.63
C LEU A 136 4.39 -3.49 -0.75
N THR A 137 4.55 -2.33 -0.12
CA THR A 137 3.49 -1.75 0.69
C THR A 137 3.52 -0.24 0.67
N GLY A 138 2.41 0.36 1.06
CA GLY A 138 2.29 1.80 1.24
C GLY A 138 0.87 2.22 1.59
N HIS A 139 0.76 3.43 2.06
CA HIS A 139 -0.49 4.10 2.38
C HIS A 139 -0.67 5.33 1.49
N SER A 140 -1.90 5.64 1.08
CA SER A 140 -2.20 6.87 0.34
C SER A 140 -1.43 6.96 -0.99
N LEU A 141 -0.68 8.05 -1.24
CA LEU A 141 0.25 8.20 -2.36
C LEU A 141 1.24 7.02 -2.42
N GLY A 142 1.79 6.62 -1.27
CA GLY A 142 2.70 5.48 -1.19
C GLY A 142 2.06 4.16 -1.65
N ALA A 143 0.75 3.99 -1.46
CA ALA A 143 0.02 2.83 -1.97
C ALA A 143 -0.10 2.83 -3.50
N ALA A 144 -0.30 4.00 -4.10
CA ALA A 144 -0.27 4.14 -5.56
C ALA A 144 1.14 3.89 -6.12
N ALA A 145 2.17 4.40 -5.44
CA ALA A 145 3.57 4.15 -5.77
C ALA A 145 3.91 2.66 -5.67
N ALA A 146 3.52 1.98 -4.58
CA ALA A 146 3.68 0.54 -4.42
C ALA A 146 3.00 -0.25 -5.55
N THR A 147 1.81 0.17 -5.97
CA THR A 147 1.09 -0.46 -7.10
C THR A 147 1.86 -0.31 -8.42
N ILE A 148 2.41 0.87 -8.71
CA ILE A 148 3.20 1.11 -9.93
C ILE A 148 4.53 0.33 -9.88
N ALA A 149 5.22 0.36 -8.75
CA ALA A 149 6.46 -0.39 -8.55
C ALA A 149 6.25 -1.91 -8.67
N THR A 150 5.09 -2.41 -8.19
CA THR A 150 4.70 -3.82 -8.37
C THR A 150 4.61 -4.20 -9.85
N ALA A 151 4.01 -3.35 -10.68
CA ALA A 151 3.96 -3.58 -12.12
C ALA A 151 5.37 -3.59 -12.73
N ARG A 152 6.25 -2.67 -12.33
CA ARG A 152 7.65 -2.57 -12.81
C ARG A 152 8.50 -3.79 -12.47
N LEU A 153 8.28 -4.37 -11.28
CA LEU A 153 8.94 -5.61 -10.88
C LEU A 153 8.38 -6.84 -11.62
N GLY A 154 7.16 -6.75 -12.15
CA GLY A 154 6.56 -7.81 -12.95
C GLY A 154 6.48 -9.14 -12.18
N THR A 155 7.14 -10.16 -12.69
CA THR A 155 7.16 -11.51 -12.08
C THR A 155 8.07 -11.64 -10.85
N PHE A 156 8.92 -10.65 -10.58
CA PHE A 156 9.72 -10.64 -9.35
C PHE A 156 8.87 -10.30 -8.12
N ALA A 157 7.79 -9.52 -8.27
CA ALA A 157 6.91 -9.18 -7.16
C ALA A 157 6.16 -10.42 -6.66
N THR A 158 6.25 -10.70 -5.36
CA THR A 158 5.57 -11.81 -4.68
C THR A 158 4.18 -11.37 -4.16
N GLY A 159 4.06 -10.14 -3.67
CA GLY A 159 2.80 -9.62 -3.17
C GLY A 159 2.84 -8.11 -2.88
N CYS A 160 1.66 -7.48 -2.91
CA CYS A 160 1.53 -6.06 -2.61
C CYS A 160 0.35 -5.82 -1.65
N PHE A 161 0.58 -4.97 -0.65
CA PHE A 161 -0.43 -4.60 0.36
C PHE A 161 -0.60 -3.09 0.37
N THR A 162 -1.81 -2.62 0.08
CA THR A 162 -2.08 -1.18 -0.07
C THR A 162 -3.20 -0.72 0.84
N TYR A 163 -2.98 0.39 1.53
CA TYR A 163 -3.92 0.97 2.49
C TYR A 163 -4.35 2.36 2.01
N GLY A 164 -5.64 2.60 1.91
CA GLY A 164 -6.16 3.89 1.44
C GLY A 164 -5.72 4.29 0.02
N SER A 165 -5.46 3.31 -0.86
CA SER A 165 -4.87 3.56 -2.18
C SER A 165 -5.80 4.32 -3.11
N PRO A 166 -5.38 5.45 -3.71
CA PRO A 166 -6.05 6.00 -4.88
C PRO A 166 -5.88 5.07 -6.09
N ARG A 167 -6.60 5.35 -7.20
CA ARG A 167 -6.45 4.57 -8.43
C ARG A 167 -5.19 4.99 -9.18
N ALA A 168 -4.27 4.06 -9.36
CA ALA A 168 -2.94 4.35 -9.93
C ALA A 168 -2.92 4.40 -11.47
N GLY A 169 -3.82 3.68 -12.15
CA GLY A 169 -3.80 3.62 -13.60
C GLY A 169 -5.11 3.13 -14.23
N ASN A 170 -5.10 2.94 -15.55
CA ASN A 170 -6.27 2.49 -16.30
C ASN A 170 -6.41 0.96 -16.29
N ARG A 171 -7.50 0.45 -16.88
CA ARG A 171 -7.79 -1.00 -16.93
C ARG A 171 -6.70 -1.81 -17.63
N ALA A 172 -6.02 -1.25 -18.64
CA ALA A 172 -4.91 -1.94 -19.30
C ALA A 172 -3.73 -2.09 -18.33
N PHE A 173 -3.38 -1.03 -17.60
CA PHE A 173 -2.34 -1.07 -16.56
C PHE A 173 -2.66 -2.09 -15.45
N THR A 174 -3.91 -2.18 -14.99
CA THR A 174 -4.25 -3.14 -13.91
C THR A 174 -3.98 -4.61 -14.29
N LYS A 175 -3.96 -4.92 -15.58
CA LYS A 175 -3.68 -6.26 -16.11
C LYS A 175 -2.19 -6.61 -16.16
N THR A 176 -1.30 -5.64 -15.98
CA THR A 176 0.15 -5.86 -15.95
C THR A 176 0.63 -6.43 -14.62
N ILE A 177 -0.14 -6.27 -13.56
CA ILE A 177 0.16 -6.79 -12.23
C ILE A 177 0.09 -8.31 -12.22
N LYS A 178 1.16 -8.98 -11.79
CA LYS A 178 1.33 -10.45 -11.89
C LYS A 178 1.25 -11.16 -10.54
N CYS A 179 1.30 -10.44 -9.43
CA CYS A 179 1.22 -11.01 -8.08
C CYS A 179 -0.11 -10.66 -7.39
N PRO A 180 -0.45 -11.35 -6.28
CA PRO A 180 -1.56 -10.95 -5.43
C PRO A 180 -1.39 -9.53 -4.89
N VAL A 181 -2.44 -8.73 -4.99
CA VAL A 181 -2.53 -7.41 -4.38
C VAL A 181 -3.72 -7.39 -3.42
N TRP A 182 -3.45 -7.05 -2.17
CA TRP A 182 -4.47 -6.87 -1.13
C TRP A 182 -4.68 -5.38 -0.89
N ARG A 183 -5.86 -4.88 -1.28
CA ARG A 183 -6.20 -3.46 -1.26
C ARG A 183 -7.21 -3.17 -0.17
N PHE A 184 -6.75 -2.49 0.90
CA PHE A 184 -7.56 -2.12 2.04
C PHE A 184 -8.22 -0.75 1.84
N ARG A 185 -9.48 -0.67 2.24
CA ARG A 185 -10.23 0.58 2.34
C ARG A 185 -10.98 0.62 3.66
N ASN A 186 -10.74 1.68 4.42
CA ASN A 186 -11.50 1.97 5.62
C ASN A 186 -12.77 2.75 5.25
N GLN A 187 -13.90 2.27 5.65
CA GLN A 187 -15.22 2.90 5.57
C GLN A 187 -15.40 3.90 4.41
N ARG A 188 -15.42 5.20 4.74
CA ARG A 188 -15.67 6.31 3.80
C ARG A 188 -14.42 6.94 3.21
N ASP A 189 -13.25 6.35 3.42
CA ASP A 189 -12.00 6.88 2.88
C ASP A 189 -12.18 7.40 1.44
N LEU A 190 -12.16 8.75 1.30
CA LEU A 190 -12.41 9.43 0.02
C LEU A 190 -11.22 9.35 -0.93
N VAL A 191 -10.00 9.21 -0.40
CA VAL A 191 -8.79 9.09 -1.23
C VAL A 191 -8.87 7.88 -2.13
N THR A 192 -9.47 6.79 -1.66
CA THR A 192 -9.68 5.58 -2.47
C THR A 192 -10.64 5.77 -3.65
N ARG A 193 -11.36 6.90 -3.72
CA ARG A 193 -12.34 7.17 -4.79
C ARG A 193 -11.75 7.98 -5.94
N VAL A 194 -10.55 8.51 -5.78
CA VAL A 194 -9.89 9.35 -6.78
C VAL A 194 -8.65 8.66 -7.37
N PRO A 195 -8.24 9.01 -8.59
CA PRO A 195 -9.08 9.61 -9.62
C PRO A 195 -10.30 8.74 -9.94
N THR A 196 -11.36 9.31 -10.53
CA THR A 196 -12.62 8.58 -10.75
C THR A 196 -12.52 7.56 -11.88
N THR A 197 -13.45 6.59 -11.90
CA THR A 197 -13.57 5.64 -13.02
C THR A 197 -13.98 6.31 -14.31
N PHE A 198 -14.78 7.41 -14.26
CA PHE A 198 -15.12 8.23 -15.44
C PHE A 198 -13.88 8.83 -16.10
N MET A 199 -12.83 9.10 -15.34
CA MET A 199 -11.53 9.52 -15.86
C MET A 199 -10.72 8.34 -16.42
N GLY A 200 -11.30 7.14 -16.48
CA GLY A 200 -10.66 5.94 -16.99
C GLY A 200 -9.59 5.32 -16.07
N PHE A 201 -9.67 5.59 -14.76
CA PHE A 201 -8.81 4.95 -13.77
C PHE A 201 -9.50 3.75 -13.12
N ASN A 202 -8.72 2.74 -12.77
CA ASN A 202 -9.21 1.51 -12.17
C ASN A 202 -8.38 1.13 -10.94
N HIS A 203 -9.00 0.41 -10.03
CA HIS A 203 -8.32 -0.22 -8.92
C HIS A 203 -7.66 -1.54 -9.30
N VAL A 204 -6.61 -1.88 -8.55
CA VAL A 204 -5.90 -3.17 -8.64
C VAL A 204 -6.21 -4.02 -7.41
N GLY A 205 -6.23 -5.33 -7.60
CA GLY A 205 -6.17 -6.30 -6.51
C GLY A 205 -7.50 -6.68 -5.86
N LYS A 206 -7.38 -7.57 -4.87
CA LYS A 206 -8.48 -8.07 -4.05
C LYS A 206 -8.90 -6.99 -3.05
N PHE A 207 -10.19 -6.69 -3.02
CA PHE A 207 -10.74 -5.64 -2.17
C PHE A 207 -10.96 -6.14 -0.74
N CYS A 208 -10.42 -5.43 0.24
CA CYS A 208 -10.58 -5.64 1.67
C CYS A 208 -11.24 -4.39 2.27
N TYR A 209 -12.52 -4.48 2.56
CA TYR A 209 -13.29 -3.37 3.13
C TYR A 209 -13.39 -3.51 4.64
N ILE A 210 -12.94 -2.50 5.37
CA ILE A 210 -13.13 -2.38 6.82
C ILE A 210 -14.43 -1.62 7.03
N ASP A 211 -15.46 -2.28 7.60
CA ASP A 211 -16.77 -1.69 7.78
C ASP A 211 -16.91 -0.90 9.10
N GLY A 212 -18.07 -0.27 9.32
CA GLY A 212 -18.34 0.54 10.51
C GLY A 212 -18.32 -0.22 11.85
N LYS A 213 -18.24 -1.56 11.81
CA LYS A 213 -18.02 -2.41 12.97
C LYS A 213 -16.56 -2.87 13.09
N HIS A 214 -15.70 -2.36 12.23
CA HIS A 214 -14.28 -2.73 12.11
C HIS A 214 -14.08 -4.22 11.71
N GLU A 215 -15.07 -4.82 11.04
CA GLU A 215 -14.96 -6.16 10.47
C GLU A 215 -14.40 -6.08 9.04
N ILE A 216 -13.60 -7.06 8.64
CA ILE A 216 -13.02 -7.09 7.29
C ILE A 216 -13.89 -7.91 6.35
N ARG A 217 -14.27 -7.31 5.23
CA ARG A 217 -15.04 -7.95 4.15
C ARG A 217 -14.20 -8.09 2.91
N LEU A 218 -14.07 -9.33 2.43
CA LEU A 218 -13.29 -9.65 1.25
C LEU A 218 -14.16 -9.69 0.00
N GLY A 219 -13.70 -9.04 -1.07
CA GLY A 219 -14.36 -9.03 -2.36
C GLY A 219 -15.40 -7.91 -2.51
N ALA A 220 -16.37 -8.09 -3.41
CA ALA A 220 -17.38 -7.08 -3.68
C ALA A 220 -18.28 -6.84 -2.46
N VAL A 221 -18.29 -5.63 -1.97
CA VAL A 221 -19.20 -5.21 -0.88
C VAL A 221 -20.51 -4.73 -1.49
N ASN A 222 -21.62 -5.14 -0.91
CA ASN A 222 -22.93 -4.65 -1.33
C ASN A 222 -23.02 -3.13 -1.11
N TRP A 223 -23.25 -2.39 -2.18
CA TRP A 223 -23.28 -0.92 -2.18
C TRP A 223 -24.30 -0.33 -1.21
N THR A 224 -25.41 -1.06 -0.93
CA THR A 224 -26.42 -0.64 0.07
C THR A 224 -25.83 -0.60 1.46
N ARG A 225 -24.84 -1.45 1.78
CA ARG A 225 -24.14 -1.46 3.06
C ARG A 225 -23.15 -0.31 3.16
N VAL A 226 -22.34 -0.09 2.12
CA VAL A 226 -21.44 1.08 2.04
C VAL A 226 -22.22 2.38 2.18
N PHE A 227 -23.46 2.41 1.65
CA PHE A 227 -24.35 3.55 1.77
C PHE A 227 -24.93 3.68 3.18
N LYS A 228 -25.33 2.58 3.83
CA LYS A 228 -25.81 2.56 5.23
C LYS A 228 -24.71 2.95 6.22
N ASP A 229 -23.51 2.39 6.09
CA ASP A 229 -22.35 2.79 6.88
C ASP A 229 -22.05 4.30 6.66
N GLY A 230 -22.28 4.77 5.43
CA GLY A 230 -22.20 6.16 5.04
C GLY A 230 -23.21 7.07 5.74
N ILE A 231 -24.45 6.65 5.85
CA ILE A 231 -25.52 7.40 6.54
C ILE A 231 -25.30 7.38 8.06
N ALA A 232 -24.99 6.23 8.64
CA ALA A 232 -24.73 6.10 10.07
C ALA A 232 -23.59 7.03 10.54
N SER A 233 -22.55 7.22 9.72
CA SER A 233 -21.47 8.16 10.04
C SER A 233 -21.84 9.63 9.86
N LEU A 234 -22.85 9.97 9.02
CA LEU A 234 -23.37 11.34 8.92
C LEU A 234 -24.08 11.79 10.19
N PHE A 235 -24.71 10.85 10.92
CA PHE A 235 -25.37 11.17 12.19
C PHE A 235 -24.41 11.24 13.38
N ASN A 236 -23.21 10.66 13.26
CA ASN A 236 -22.26 10.55 14.37
C ASN A 236 -21.05 11.50 14.27
N LYS A 237 -20.85 12.21 13.17
CA LYS A 237 -19.67 13.06 12.94
C LYS A 237 -20.01 14.28 12.07
N THR A 238 -19.37 15.40 12.36
CA THR A 238 -19.47 16.67 11.64
C THR A 238 -19.01 16.56 10.18
N VAL A 239 -19.59 17.36 9.31
CA VAL A 239 -19.26 17.49 7.89
C VAL A 239 -17.79 17.88 7.74
N GLY A 240 -16.95 16.95 7.25
CA GLY A 240 -15.48 17.13 7.10
C GLY A 240 -14.68 15.82 7.20
N ASP A 241 -15.28 14.77 7.74
CA ASP A 241 -14.59 13.56 8.23
C ASP A 241 -14.17 12.54 7.16
N GLY A 242 -14.34 12.81 5.87
CA GLY A 242 -13.90 11.87 4.81
C GLY A 242 -12.38 11.64 4.75
N PHE A 243 -11.59 12.50 5.39
CA PHE A 243 -10.15 12.35 5.57
C PHE A 243 -9.79 11.69 6.90
N VAL A 244 -10.67 11.65 7.86
CA VAL A 244 -10.46 10.95 9.15
C VAL A 244 -10.35 9.45 8.92
N ASP A 245 -11.17 8.88 8.03
CA ASP A 245 -11.12 7.46 7.67
C ASP A 245 -9.86 7.10 6.84
N HIS A 246 -9.06 8.09 6.46
CA HIS A 246 -7.83 7.91 5.68
C HIS A 246 -6.57 7.72 6.54
N SER A 247 -6.66 7.81 7.85
CA SER A 247 -5.50 7.61 8.74
C SER A 247 -4.96 6.19 8.66
N ILE A 248 -3.66 6.03 8.41
CA ILE A 248 -3.01 4.71 8.43
C ILE A 248 -3.06 4.05 9.81
N ASP A 249 -3.08 4.85 10.87
CA ASP A 249 -3.16 4.34 12.24
C ASP A 249 -4.53 3.71 12.51
N ASP A 250 -5.61 4.26 11.92
CA ASP A 250 -6.93 3.64 11.97
C ASP A 250 -6.99 2.33 11.18
N TYR A 251 -6.38 2.26 10.00
CA TYR A 251 -6.23 1.00 9.26
C TYR A 251 -5.54 -0.06 10.12
N THR A 252 -4.40 0.30 10.72
CA THR A 252 -3.62 -0.61 11.57
C THR A 252 -4.39 -1.05 12.81
N LYS A 253 -5.06 -0.12 13.47
CA LYS A 253 -5.90 -0.37 14.65
C LYS A 253 -7.02 -1.34 14.33
N TYR A 254 -7.78 -1.11 13.26
CA TYR A 254 -8.94 -1.93 12.92
C TYR A 254 -8.54 -3.31 12.40
N ILE A 255 -7.45 -3.43 11.64
CA ILE A 255 -6.90 -4.72 11.25
C ILE A 255 -6.47 -5.53 12.49
N LYS A 256 -5.81 -4.88 13.46
CA LYS A 256 -5.40 -5.52 14.73
C LYS A 256 -6.60 -5.99 15.55
N GLN A 257 -7.69 -5.24 15.58
CA GLN A 257 -8.91 -5.52 16.36
C GLN A 257 -9.88 -6.45 15.63
N CYS A 258 -9.63 -6.75 14.35
CA CYS A 258 -10.55 -7.54 13.54
C CYS A 258 -10.66 -8.98 14.04
N ASN A 259 -11.81 -9.33 14.59
CA ASN A 259 -12.14 -10.70 15.03
C ASN A 259 -12.96 -11.48 14.00
N THR A 260 -13.51 -10.80 12.99
CA THR A 260 -14.42 -11.41 12.01
C THR A 260 -14.06 -11.03 10.59
N ILE A 261 -13.85 -12.05 9.77
CA ILE A 261 -13.57 -11.92 8.34
C ILE A 261 -14.72 -12.51 7.56
N HIS A 262 -15.41 -11.67 6.79
CA HIS A 262 -16.47 -12.12 5.89
C HIS A 262 -15.89 -12.36 4.50
N LYS A 263 -15.94 -13.61 4.07
CA LYS A 263 -15.70 -13.97 2.67
C LYS A 263 -17.01 -13.83 1.91
N LYS A 264 -16.93 -13.42 0.64
CA LYS A 264 -18.10 -13.53 -0.24
C LYS A 264 -18.31 -15.00 -0.53
N ASP A 265 -19.51 -15.48 -0.25
CA ASP A 265 -20.00 -16.76 -0.74
C ASP A 265 -20.09 -16.73 -2.27
#